data_5b6ea7278a82b52e2bcee2367ef56bd3
#
_entry.id   5b6ea7278a82b52e2bcee2367ef56bd3
#
_cell.length_a   1.000
_cell.length_b   1.000
_cell.length_c   1.000
_cell.angle_alpha   90.00
_cell.angle_beta   90.00
_cell.angle_gamma   90.00
#
_symmetry.space_group_name_H-M   'P 1'
#
loop_
_entity.id
_entity.type
_entity.pdbx_description
1 polymer ?
#
loop_
_entity_poly.entity_id
_entity_poly.type
_entity_poly.pdbx_seq_one_letter_code
_entity_poly.pdbx_strand_id
1 'polypeptide(L)'
;MSKPKQRSVPAVIVGLLVLSAGLAAFLVPLQHAGPYGIPGRGLAGGLACLGIAFVLFARGTPALARRVALVASPVVLFYALYGALAELEEVVVLYSEAADLRLWIVDFDGGEWVSMPRFKAEQNGIDGAELELLRAGATRCVVPRIVEDPIANRRTFDLRQEKYAVQRLAVAIGMFGDGPGPETITLRLDPCS
;
A
#
# COMPACT_ATOMS: atom_id res chain seq x y z
N MET A 1 47.11 0.05 15.79
CA MET A 1 45.67 -0.14 16.19
C MET A 1 44.89 1.09 15.75
N SER A 2 44.12 1.00 14.67
CA SER A 2 43.27 2.12 14.25
C SER A 2 42.07 2.24 15.20
N LYS A 3 41.81 3.44 15.71
CA LYS A 3 40.65 3.73 16.57
C LYS A 3 39.38 3.31 15.82
N PRO A 4 38.43 2.61 16.48
CA PRO A 4 37.16 2.27 15.86
C PRO A 4 36.44 3.58 15.46
N LYS A 5 36.17 3.71 14.17
CA LYS A 5 35.49 4.89 13.61
C LYS A 5 34.10 4.96 14.24
N GLN A 6 33.91 5.91 15.15
CA GLN A 6 32.66 6.13 15.87
C GLN A 6 31.54 6.42 14.84
N ARG A 7 30.44 5.67 14.90
CA ARG A 7 29.29 5.90 14.01
C ARG A 7 28.68 7.26 14.36
N SER A 8 28.27 8.00 13.34
CA SER A 8 27.55 9.25 13.59
C SER A 8 26.17 8.95 14.18
N VAL A 9 25.78 9.67 15.20
CA VAL A 9 24.47 9.53 15.87
C VAL A 9 23.31 9.57 14.84
N PRO A 10 23.29 10.47 13.83
CA PRO A 10 22.22 10.49 12.81
C PRO A 10 22.13 9.16 12.03
N ALA A 11 23.23 8.53 11.67
CA ALA A 11 23.20 7.27 10.94
C ALA A 11 22.62 6.11 11.78
N VAL A 12 22.82 6.14 13.09
CA VAL A 12 22.23 5.14 14.00
C VAL A 12 20.72 5.36 14.11
N ILE A 13 20.27 6.61 14.29
CA ILE A 13 18.83 6.93 14.38
C ILE A 13 18.11 6.55 13.08
N VAL A 14 18.64 6.98 11.93
CA VAL A 14 18.04 6.63 10.63
C VAL A 14 18.03 5.12 10.42
N GLY A 15 19.12 4.43 10.76
CA GLY A 15 19.21 2.97 10.67
C GLY A 15 18.14 2.25 11.50
N LEU A 16 17.87 2.73 12.72
CA LEU A 16 16.82 2.17 13.57
C LEU A 16 15.42 2.44 13.02
N LEU A 17 15.16 3.66 12.54
CA LEU A 17 13.87 4.02 11.93
C LEU A 17 13.58 3.15 10.70
N VAL A 18 14.57 3.01 9.81
CA VAL A 18 14.42 2.20 8.60
C VAL A 18 14.26 0.71 8.93
N LEU A 19 15.00 0.21 9.92
CA LEU A 19 14.84 -1.17 10.40
C LEU A 19 13.43 -1.42 10.94
N SER A 20 12.94 -0.53 11.80
CA SER A 20 11.58 -0.64 12.37
C SER A 20 10.51 -0.58 11.30
N ALA A 21 10.64 0.32 10.32
CA ALA A 21 9.70 0.42 9.19
C ALA A 21 9.74 -0.83 8.30
N GLY A 22 10.93 -1.40 8.05
CA GLY A 22 11.09 -2.65 7.32
C GLY A 22 10.39 -3.81 8.03
N LEU A 23 10.57 -3.93 9.34
CA LEU A 23 9.86 -4.94 10.13
C LEU A 23 8.35 -4.72 10.12
N ALA A 24 7.88 -3.48 10.26
CA ALA A 24 6.46 -3.15 10.21
C ALA A 24 5.84 -3.53 8.85
N ALA A 25 6.54 -3.29 7.74
CA ALA A 25 6.09 -3.65 6.40
C ALA A 25 5.88 -5.17 6.21
N PHE A 26 6.50 -6.01 7.03
CA PHE A 26 6.26 -7.47 7.06
C PHE A 26 5.21 -7.86 8.10
N LEU A 27 5.34 -7.36 9.32
CA LEU A 27 4.55 -7.84 10.46
C LEU A 27 3.09 -7.35 10.40
N VAL A 28 2.87 -6.10 9.97
CA VAL A 28 1.51 -5.53 9.91
C VAL A 28 0.62 -6.30 8.92
N PRO A 29 1.01 -6.54 7.66
CA PRO A 29 0.21 -7.34 6.74
C PRO A 29 -0.06 -8.76 7.24
N LEU A 30 0.91 -9.40 7.89
CA LEU A 30 0.73 -10.76 8.44
C LEU A 30 -0.30 -10.81 9.57
N GLN A 31 -0.41 -9.75 10.37
CA GLN A 31 -1.35 -9.69 11.48
C GLN A 31 -2.78 -9.33 11.06
N HIS A 32 -2.92 -8.46 10.05
CA HIS A 32 -4.21 -7.87 9.67
C HIS A 32 -4.81 -8.48 8.40
N ALA A 33 -3.97 -9.05 7.54
CA ALA A 33 -4.40 -9.53 6.24
C ALA A 33 -4.84 -11.01 6.22
N GLY A 34 -4.74 -11.72 7.34
CA GLY A 34 -5.05 -13.14 7.38
C GLY A 34 -4.12 -13.97 6.47
N PRO A 35 -4.63 -15.04 5.84
CA PRO A 35 -3.82 -15.99 5.07
C PRO A 35 -3.25 -15.43 3.74
N TYR A 36 -3.50 -14.18 3.39
CA TYR A 36 -3.24 -13.62 2.05
C TYR A 36 -1.81 -13.17 1.80
N GLY A 37 -0.92 -13.33 2.75
CA GLY A 37 0.49 -13.02 2.59
C GLY A 37 0.80 -11.52 2.56
N ILE A 38 2.06 -11.21 2.29
CA ILE A 38 2.56 -9.84 2.26
C ILE A 38 2.37 -9.27 0.86
N PRO A 39 1.70 -8.11 0.69
CA PRO A 39 1.57 -7.47 -0.61
C PRO A 39 2.94 -7.22 -1.24
N GLY A 40 3.08 -7.43 -2.55
CA GLY A 40 4.37 -7.32 -3.24
C GLY A 40 5.08 -5.97 -3.05
N ARG A 41 4.33 -4.87 -2.93
CA ARG A 41 4.88 -3.54 -2.61
C ARG A 41 5.40 -3.46 -1.18
N GLY A 42 4.70 -4.06 -0.21
CA GLY A 42 5.14 -4.16 1.18
C GLY A 42 6.41 -5.01 1.29
N LEU A 43 6.48 -6.12 0.57
CA LEU A 43 7.67 -6.97 0.48
C LEU A 43 8.87 -6.19 -0.07
N ALA A 44 8.72 -5.51 -1.21
CA ALA A 44 9.79 -4.73 -1.83
C ALA A 44 10.26 -3.57 -0.92
N GLY A 45 9.32 -2.81 -0.34
CA GLY A 45 9.62 -1.73 0.59
C GLY A 45 10.32 -2.22 1.86
N GLY A 46 9.84 -3.32 2.43
CA GLY A 46 10.43 -3.95 3.61
C GLY A 46 11.85 -4.44 3.35
N LEU A 47 12.09 -5.16 2.26
CA LEU A 47 13.42 -5.63 1.87
C LEU A 47 14.39 -4.47 1.61
N ALA A 48 13.93 -3.41 0.93
CA ALA A 48 14.74 -2.21 0.70
C ALA A 48 15.12 -1.52 2.02
N CYS A 49 14.19 -1.42 2.97
CA CYS A 49 14.47 -0.91 4.32
C CYS A 49 15.53 -1.76 5.05
N LEU A 50 15.37 -3.09 5.03
CA LEU A 50 16.35 -4.00 5.67
C LEU A 50 17.72 -3.88 5.00
N GLY A 51 17.79 -3.75 3.68
CA GLY A 51 19.03 -3.51 2.93
C GLY A 51 19.71 -2.21 3.32
N ILE A 52 18.97 -1.10 3.43
CA ILE A 52 19.49 0.20 3.89
C ILE A 52 19.99 0.09 5.34
N ALA A 53 19.20 -0.51 6.22
CA ALA A 53 19.60 -0.71 7.62
C ALA A 53 20.91 -1.51 7.71
N PHE A 54 21.02 -2.58 6.93
CA PHE A 54 22.26 -3.36 6.84
C PHE A 54 23.45 -2.51 6.41
N VAL A 55 23.32 -1.71 5.34
CA VAL A 55 24.40 -0.81 4.86
C VAL A 55 24.80 0.21 5.94
N LEU A 56 23.85 0.74 6.70
CA LEU A 56 24.12 1.71 7.77
C LEU A 56 24.79 1.08 8.98
N PHE A 57 24.46 -0.19 9.30
CA PHE A 57 24.99 -0.89 10.47
C PHE A 57 26.19 -1.78 10.18
N ALA A 58 26.44 -2.20 8.95
CA ALA A 58 27.55 -3.09 8.64
C ALA A 58 28.91 -2.40 8.89
N ARG A 59 29.85 -3.16 9.47
CA ARG A 59 31.23 -2.71 9.64
C ARG A 59 31.95 -2.80 8.29
N GLY A 60 32.72 -1.77 7.94
CA GLY A 60 33.47 -1.78 6.68
C GLY A 60 32.72 -1.24 5.46
N THR A 61 31.46 -0.85 5.60
CA THR A 61 30.71 -0.21 4.50
C THR A 61 31.42 1.07 4.02
N PRO A 62 31.65 1.24 2.70
CA PRO A 62 32.25 2.45 2.15
C PRO A 62 31.45 3.71 2.49
N ALA A 63 32.14 4.83 2.67
CA ALA A 63 31.50 6.10 3.03
C ALA A 63 30.45 6.54 1.97
N LEU A 64 30.73 6.30 0.70
CA LEU A 64 29.81 6.61 -0.40
C LEU A 64 28.51 5.79 -0.27
N ALA A 65 28.60 4.49 -0.02
CA ALA A 65 27.41 3.65 0.14
C ALA A 65 26.54 4.08 1.32
N ARG A 66 27.15 4.50 2.43
CA ARG A 66 26.43 5.06 3.59
C ARG A 66 25.73 6.38 3.25
N ARG A 67 26.37 7.26 2.48
CA ARG A 67 25.75 8.53 2.05
C ARG A 67 24.56 8.26 1.15
N VAL A 68 24.70 7.36 0.18
CA VAL A 68 23.60 6.96 -0.70
C VAL A 68 22.45 6.36 0.11
N ALA A 69 22.73 5.47 1.05
CA ALA A 69 21.74 4.87 1.94
C ALA A 69 20.98 5.93 2.78
N LEU A 70 21.70 6.93 3.31
CA LEU A 70 21.08 8.02 4.06
C LEU A 70 20.18 8.91 3.18
N VAL A 71 20.60 9.20 1.95
CA VAL A 71 19.79 9.99 1.00
C VAL A 71 18.57 9.23 0.51
N ALA A 72 18.70 7.93 0.26
CA ALA A 72 17.60 7.07 -0.18
C ALA A 72 16.60 6.73 0.95
N SER A 73 17.04 6.78 2.22
CA SER A 73 16.24 6.32 3.35
C SER A 73 14.88 7.02 3.50
N PRO A 74 14.67 8.34 3.28
CA PRO A 74 13.35 8.97 3.41
C PRO A 74 12.34 8.38 2.42
N VAL A 75 12.76 8.14 1.18
CA VAL A 75 11.89 7.60 0.12
C VAL A 75 11.48 6.17 0.45
N VAL A 76 12.47 5.33 0.80
CA VAL A 76 12.20 3.91 1.10
C VAL A 76 11.38 3.78 2.40
N LEU A 77 11.69 4.60 3.42
CA LEU A 77 10.95 4.67 4.67
C LEU A 77 9.47 5.03 4.41
N PHE A 78 9.25 6.04 3.57
CA PHE A 78 7.90 6.45 3.20
C PHE A 78 7.11 5.30 2.56
N TYR A 79 7.67 4.63 1.54
CA TYR A 79 6.97 3.53 0.86
C TYR A 79 6.70 2.34 1.79
N ALA A 80 7.64 1.99 2.66
CA ALA A 80 7.45 0.92 3.63
C ALA A 80 6.36 1.26 4.66
N LEU A 81 6.39 2.49 5.21
CA LEU A 81 5.38 2.96 6.15
C LEU A 81 4.01 3.12 5.49
N TYR A 82 3.96 3.65 4.27
CA TYR A 82 2.72 3.75 3.51
C TYR A 82 2.05 2.39 3.34
N GLY A 83 2.83 1.36 2.92
CA GLY A 83 2.32 0.01 2.79
C GLY A 83 1.82 -0.58 4.11
N ALA A 84 2.59 -0.42 5.20
CA ALA A 84 2.19 -0.91 6.51
C ALA A 84 0.94 -0.20 7.05
N LEU A 85 0.88 1.14 6.94
CA LEU A 85 -0.26 1.92 7.42
C LEU A 85 -1.53 1.65 6.60
N ALA A 86 -1.38 1.47 5.27
CA ALA A 86 -2.51 1.13 4.41
C ALA A 86 -3.18 -0.19 4.80
N GLU A 87 -2.43 -1.15 5.35
CA GLU A 87 -2.97 -2.42 5.84
C GLU A 87 -3.65 -2.33 7.22
N LEU A 88 -3.38 -1.27 7.99
CA LEU A 88 -4.07 -1.03 9.27
C LEU A 88 -5.47 -0.42 9.07
N GLU A 89 -5.76 0.09 7.88
CA GLU A 89 -7.06 0.65 7.53
C GLU A 89 -7.98 -0.45 6.97
N GLU A 90 -9.24 -0.15 6.68
CA GLU A 90 -10.16 -1.13 6.12
C GLU A 90 -9.74 -1.52 4.70
N VAL A 91 -9.23 -2.73 4.56
CA VAL A 91 -8.89 -3.35 3.27
C VAL A 91 -9.86 -4.49 3.01
N VAL A 92 -10.40 -4.53 1.80
CA VAL A 92 -11.16 -5.67 1.29
C VAL A 92 -10.32 -6.47 0.33
N VAL A 93 -10.60 -7.77 0.23
CA VAL A 93 -9.95 -8.64 -0.75
C VAL A 93 -10.99 -9.13 -1.73
N LEU A 94 -10.80 -8.82 -3.00
CA LEU A 94 -11.58 -9.33 -4.10
C LEU A 94 -10.80 -10.46 -4.76
N TYR A 95 -11.32 -11.66 -4.69
CA TYR A 95 -10.69 -12.85 -5.24
C TYR A 95 -11.01 -12.99 -6.72
N SER A 96 -9.99 -12.90 -7.56
CA SER A 96 -10.10 -13.21 -8.99
C SER A 96 -9.29 -14.48 -9.32
N GLU A 97 -9.54 -15.08 -10.48
CA GLU A 97 -8.78 -16.25 -10.94
C GLU A 97 -7.28 -15.94 -11.10
N ALA A 98 -6.93 -14.68 -11.43
CA ALA A 98 -5.56 -14.28 -11.70
C ALA A 98 -4.82 -13.79 -10.44
N ALA A 99 -5.51 -13.15 -9.49
CA ALA A 99 -4.88 -12.61 -8.29
C ALA A 99 -5.89 -12.18 -7.22
N ASP A 100 -5.43 -12.15 -5.98
CA ASP A 100 -6.14 -11.55 -4.85
C ASP A 100 -5.94 -10.02 -4.88
N LEU A 101 -7.02 -9.29 -5.13
CA LEU A 101 -6.99 -7.84 -5.27
C LEU A 101 -7.33 -7.18 -3.93
N ARG A 102 -6.33 -6.57 -3.31
CA ARG A 102 -6.51 -5.82 -2.05
C ARG A 102 -6.88 -4.38 -2.38
N LEU A 103 -8.03 -3.94 -1.92
CA LEU A 103 -8.65 -2.67 -2.31
C LEU A 103 -9.16 -1.91 -1.10
N TRP A 104 -9.18 -0.60 -1.19
CA TRP A 104 -9.92 0.27 -0.29
C TRP A 104 -11.35 0.42 -0.75
N ILE A 105 -12.29 0.37 0.18
CA ILE A 105 -13.73 0.38 -0.08
C ILE A 105 -14.39 1.58 0.57
N VAL A 106 -15.35 2.16 -0.12
CA VAL A 106 -16.25 3.20 0.41
C VAL A 106 -17.70 2.82 0.16
N ASP A 107 -18.58 3.28 1.03
CA ASP A 107 -20.00 3.01 0.97
C ASP A 107 -20.74 4.32 0.64
N PHE A 108 -21.51 4.37 -0.44
CA PHE A 108 -22.40 5.48 -0.76
C PHE A 108 -23.51 5.03 -1.74
N ASP A 109 -24.60 5.77 -1.79
CA ASP A 109 -25.77 5.52 -2.63
C ASP A 109 -26.29 4.06 -2.54
N GLY A 110 -26.24 3.51 -1.32
CA GLY A 110 -26.71 2.15 -1.04
C GLY A 110 -25.86 1.05 -1.69
N GLY A 111 -24.65 1.37 -2.15
CA GLY A 111 -23.70 0.44 -2.76
C GLY A 111 -22.32 0.51 -2.13
N GLU A 112 -21.51 -0.48 -2.44
CA GLU A 112 -20.10 -0.54 -2.09
C GLU A 112 -19.26 -0.25 -3.32
N TRP A 113 -18.22 0.57 -3.13
CA TRP A 113 -17.44 1.09 -4.24
C TRP A 113 -15.96 0.95 -3.98
N VAL A 114 -15.23 0.54 -5.03
CA VAL A 114 -13.78 0.45 -5.03
C VAL A 114 -13.22 1.17 -6.26
N SER A 115 -11.95 1.56 -6.21
CA SER A 115 -11.26 2.15 -7.35
C SER A 115 -9.94 1.46 -7.59
N MET A 116 -9.60 1.31 -8.87
CA MET A 116 -8.30 0.77 -9.29
C MET A 116 -7.91 1.27 -10.68
N PRO A 117 -6.63 1.09 -11.10
CA PRO A 117 -6.24 1.33 -12.48
C PRO A 117 -7.00 0.41 -13.46
N ARG A 118 -7.45 0.95 -14.59
CA ARG A 118 -8.20 0.22 -15.63
C ARG A 118 -7.48 -1.06 -16.08
N PHE A 119 -6.20 -0.95 -16.39
CA PHE A 119 -5.41 -2.11 -16.84
C PHE A 119 -5.44 -3.27 -15.83
N LYS A 120 -5.54 -2.96 -14.53
CA LYS A 120 -5.58 -3.97 -13.48
C LYS A 120 -6.94 -4.69 -13.44
N ALA A 121 -8.03 -3.96 -13.69
CA ALA A 121 -9.35 -4.56 -13.80
C ALA A 121 -9.44 -5.49 -15.03
N GLU A 122 -8.94 -5.04 -16.16
CA GLU A 122 -8.91 -5.81 -17.41
C GLU A 122 -8.02 -7.05 -17.29
N GLN A 123 -6.82 -6.91 -16.74
CA GLN A 123 -5.88 -8.04 -16.56
C GLN A 123 -6.46 -9.15 -15.68
N ASN A 124 -7.34 -8.80 -14.74
CA ASN A 124 -7.94 -9.75 -13.81
C ASN A 124 -9.38 -10.14 -14.19
N GLY A 125 -9.90 -9.64 -15.32
CA GLY A 125 -11.22 -10.02 -15.85
C GLY A 125 -12.37 -9.81 -14.88
N ILE A 126 -12.34 -8.72 -14.08
CA ILE A 126 -13.25 -8.57 -12.94
C ILE A 126 -14.61 -7.94 -13.28
N ASP A 127 -14.72 -7.21 -14.40
CA ASP A 127 -15.96 -6.53 -14.77
C ASP A 127 -17.05 -7.54 -15.14
N GLY A 128 -18.16 -7.53 -14.42
CA GLY A 128 -19.28 -8.43 -14.63
C GLY A 128 -19.08 -9.88 -14.18
N ALA A 129 -17.92 -10.24 -13.64
CA ALA A 129 -17.64 -11.57 -13.13
C ALA A 129 -18.24 -11.77 -11.71
N GLU A 130 -18.73 -12.96 -11.41
CA GLU A 130 -19.09 -13.34 -10.04
C GLU A 130 -17.82 -13.66 -9.28
N LEU A 131 -17.51 -12.88 -8.25
CA LEU A 131 -16.29 -12.98 -7.46
C LEU A 131 -16.59 -13.03 -5.96
N GLU A 132 -15.68 -13.59 -5.21
CA GLU A 132 -15.75 -13.55 -3.75
C GLU A 132 -15.10 -12.26 -3.22
N LEU A 133 -15.80 -11.57 -2.33
CA LEU A 133 -15.32 -10.41 -1.59
C LEU A 133 -15.19 -10.76 -0.12
N LEU A 134 -14.00 -10.63 0.43
CA LEU A 134 -13.77 -10.66 1.87
C LEU A 134 -13.79 -9.23 2.41
N ARG A 135 -14.71 -8.95 3.33
CA ARG A 135 -14.82 -7.69 4.08
C ARG A 135 -15.09 -7.97 5.54
N ALA A 136 -14.32 -7.39 6.44
CA ALA A 136 -14.47 -7.53 7.90
C ALA A 136 -14.57 -9.00 8.38
N GLY A 137 -13.83 -9.91 7.75
CA GLY A 137 -13.81 -11.34 8.10
C GLY A 137 -14.96 -12.17 7.52
N ALA A 138 -15.91 -11.56 6.80
CA ALA A 138 -16.98 -12.26 6.11
C ALA A 138 -16.76 -12.30 4.60
N THR A 139 -16.92 -13.48 4.00
CA THR A 139 -16.84 -13.67 2.56
C THR A 139 -18.25 -13.69 1.97
N ARG A 140 -18.45 -13.02 0.84
CA ARG A 140 -19.70 -13.00 0.10
C ARG A 140 -19.45 -12.86 -1.40
N CYS A 141 -20.42 -13.29 -2.19
CA CYS A 141 -20.39 -13.13 -3.63
C CYS A 141 -20.75 -11.69 -4.04
N VAL A 142 -20.00 -11.14 -4.98
CA VAL A 142 -20.24 -9.84 -5.59
C VAL A 142 -19.97 -9.87 -7.09
N VAL A 143 -20.65 -8.97 -7.81
CA VAL A 143 -20.42 -8.72 -9.24
C VAL A 143 -19.90 -7.29 -9.38
N PRO A 144 -18.58 -7.08 -9.56
CA PRO A 144 -18.03 -5.76 -9.81
C PRO A 144 -18.50 -5.25 -11.18
N ARG A 145 -18.97 -4.01 -11.24
CA ARG A 145 -19.34 -3.33 -12.49
C ARG A 145 -18.59 -2.02 -12.62
N ILE A 146 -17.90 -1.85 -13.75
CA ILE A 146 -17.23 -0.60 -14.07
C ILE A 146 -18.29 0.48 -14.27
N VAL A 147 -18.14 1.59 -13.56
CA VAL A 147 -18.99 2.78 -13.69
C VAL A 147 -18.16 3.89 -14.33
N GLU A 148 -18.46 4.20 -15.59
CA GLU A 148 -17.76 5.24 -16.34
C GLU A 148 -18.43 6.61 -16.14
N ASP A 149 -18.65 6.96 -14.87
CA ASP A 149 -19.21 8.27 -14.50
C ASP A 149 -18.13 9.09 -13.78
N PRO A 150 -17.70 10.22 -14.34
CA PRO A 150 -16.72 11.10 -13.70
C PRO A 150 -17.17 11.59 -12.32
N ILE A 151 -18.48 11.75 -12.09
CA ILE A 151 -19.02 12.18 -10.78
C ILE A 151 -18.85 11.06 -9.75
N ALA A 152 -19.20 9.83 -10.09
CA ALA A 152 -19.01 8.68 -9.21
C ALA A 152 -17.53 8.43 -8.93
N ASN A 153 -16.66 8.57 -9.94
CA ASN A 153 -15.21 8.42 -9.78
C ASN A 153 -14.64 9.49 -8.82
N ARG A 154 -15.04 10.76 -9.01
CA ARG A 154 -14.65 11.85 -8.10
C ARG A 154 -15.19 11.62 -6.68
N ARG A 155 -16.46 11.25 -6.55
CA ARG A 155 -17.10 10.99 -5.27
C ARG A 155 -16.39 9.85 -4.51
N THR A 156 -16.07 8.76 -5.20
CA THR A 156 -15.33 7.64 -4.60
C THR A 156 -13.95 8.08 -4.12
N PHE A 157 -13.26 8.92 -4.89
CA PHE A 157 -11.96 9.47 -4.49
C PHE A 157 -12.07 10.33 -3.23
N ASP A 158 -13.03 11.25 -3.17
CA ASP A 158 -13.24 12.15 -2.03
C ASP A 158 -13.59 11.38 -0.76
N LEU A 159 -14.52 10.43 -0.84
CA LEU A 159 -14.89 9.56 0.28
C LEU A 159 -13.71 8.70 0.78
N ARG A 160 -12.87 8.21 -0.13
CA ARG A 160 -11.65 7.51 0.27
C ARG A 160 -10.69 8.45 1.00
N GLN A 161 -10.58 9.69 0.56
CA GLN A 161 -9.77 10.70 1.22
C GLN A 161 -10.31 11.04 2.63
N GLU A 162 -11.63 11.08 2.79
CA GLU A 162 -12.28 11.26 4.11
C GLU A 162 -12.04 10.07 5.04
N LYS A 163 -12.18 8.85 4.51
CA LYS A 163 -12.10 7.60 5.28
C LYS A 163 -10.66 7.21 5.64
N TYR A 164 -9.73 7.30 4.69
CA TYR A 164 -8.39 6.74 4.80
C TYR A 164 -7.33 7.80 5.10
N ALA A 165 -6.76 7.76 6.31
CA ALA A 165 -5.73 8.71 6.74
C ALA A 165 -4.47 8.63 5.89
N VAL A 166 -4.11 7.42 5.44
CA VAL A 166 -2.95 7.19 4.57
C VAL A 166 -3.14 7.84 3.21
N GLN A 167 -4.35 7.83 2.64
CA GLN A 167 -4.62 8.54 1.40
C GLN A 167 -4.53 10.05 1.58
N ARG A 168 -5.07 10.60 2.69
CA ARG A 168 -4.92 12.04 3.01
C ARG A 168 -3.46 12.45 3.09
N LEU A 169 -2.64 11.64 3.77
CA LEU A 169 -1.21 11.89 3.88
C LEU A 169 -0.54 11.89 2.50
N ALA A 170 -0.84 10.90 1.66
CA ALA A 170 -0.26 10.77 0.32
C ALA A 170 -0.61 11.96 -0.59
N VAL A 171 -1.84 12.46 -0.51
CA VAL A 171 -2.27 13.70 -1.21
C VAL A 171 -1.56 14.93 -0.63
N ALA A 172 -1.51 15.07 0.69
CA ALA A 172 -0.91 16.24 1.36
C ALA A 172 0.58 16.43 1.05
N ILE A 173 1.32 15.33 0.82
CA ILE A 173 2.74 15.37 0.42
C ILE A 173 2.96 15.37 -1.10
N GLY A 174 1.88 15.47 -1.90
CA GLY A 174 1.93 15.51 -3.36
C GLY A 174 2.30 14.19 -4.05
N MET A 175 2.17 13.06 -3.35
CA MET A 175 2.42 11.74 -3.91
C MET A 175 1.25 11.28 -4.79
N PHE A 176 0.03 11.59 -4.38
CA PHE A 176 -1.18 11.47 -5.19
C PHE A 176 -1.66 12.85 -5.59
N GLY A 177 -2.29 12.95 -6.78
CA GLY A 177 -3.00 14.16 -7.16
C GLY A 177 -4.19 14.44 -6.23
N ASP A 178 -4.78 15.60 -6.40
CA ASP A 178 -5.98 16.04 -5.67
C ASP A 178 -7.29 15.47 -6.23
N GLY A 179 -7.20 14.49 -7.15
CA GLY A 179 -8.31 13.80 -7.79
C GLY A 179 -7.92 12.42 -8.30
N PRO A 180 -8.89 11.67 -8.85
CA PRO A 180 -8.62 10.38 -9.47
C PRO A 180 -7.68 10.56 -10.67
N GLY A 181 -6.71 9.64 -10.82
CA GLY A 181 -5.83 9.62 -11.98
C GLY A 181 -6.61 9.28 -13.27
N PRO A 182 -6.09 9.64 -14.47
CA PRO A 182 -6.79 9.47 -15.74
C PRO A 182 -7.12 8.00 -16.06
N GLU A 183 -6.29 7.08 -15.59
CA GLU A 183 -6.47 5.64 -15.76
C GLU A 183 -7.22 4.97 -14.59
N THR A 184 -7.72 5.76 -13.64
CA THR A 184 -8.45 5.22 -12.49
C THR A 184 -9.92 5.06 -12.84
N ILE A 185 -10.41 3.83 -12.69
CA ILE A 185 -11.82 3.49 -12.79
C ILE A 185 -12.42 3.23 -11.43
N THR A 186 -13.72 3.42 -11.35
CA THR A 186 -14.53 3.08 -10.18
C THR A 186 -15.41 1.89 -10.50
N LEU A 187 -15.50 0.95 -9.56
CA LEU A 187 -16.37 -0.22 -9.67
C LEU A 187 -17.37 -0.19 -8.53
N ARG A 188 -18.63 -0.45 -8.87
CA ARG A 188 -19.67 -0.77 -7.91
C ARG A 188 -19.69 -2.29 -7.70
N LEU A 189 -19.76 -2.71 -6.44
CA LEU A 189 -19.82 -4.12 -6.06
C LEU A 189 -21.28 -4.49 -5.79
N ASP A 190 -21.96 -5.04 -6.79
CA ASP A 190 -23.33 -5.49 -6.64
C ASP A 190 -23.37 -6.89 -6.00
N PRO A 191 -24.35 -7.25 -5.17
CA PRO A 191 -24.50 -8.62 -4.69
C PRO A 191 -24.82 -9.55 -5.84
N CYS A 192 -24.35 -10.82 -5.78
CA CYS A 192 -24.81 -11.86 -6.70
C CYS A 192 -26.31 -12.10 -6.52
N SER A 193 -27.02 -12.42 -7.61
CA SER A 193 -28.45 -12.73 -7.63
C SER A 193 -28.77 -14.15 -7.15
#